data_e986f91148e37530815b5bcefc28ca96
#
_entry.id   e986f91148e37530815b5bcefc28ca96
#
_cell.length_a   1.000
_cell.length_b   1.000
_cell.length_c   1.000
_cell.angle_alpha   90.00
_cell.angle_beta   90.00
_cell.angle_gamma   90.00
#
_symmetry.space_group_name_H-M   'P 1'
#
loop_
_entity.id
_entity.type
_entity.pdbx_description
1 polymer ?
#
loop_
_entity_poly.entity_id
_entity_poly.type
_entity_poly.pdbx_seq_one_letter_code
_entity_poly.pdbx_strand_id
1 'polypeptide(L)'
;MLTESRRAFLRQAGALPALLAGASVKPAAAQQVAPGSLQIVCVGGHPDDPESGCGGTLAAYAAKGHRVTIVYLTRGERGIPGKSLDEAAAIRTAEAQAACRLLGATPVFAGQIDGATEVTPARAAAMRTLIDAASPDVVFTHWPIDTHPDHEAASLLTIRAWVSGNRRFPLYLFEVETGNQSLGFSPAEYVDVTAVREKKKAALFAHKSQDGERIYREHHEVMENFRGREARVTAAEAFFVLPSAGGAGKLPGT
;
A
#
# COMPACT_ATOMS: atom_id res chain seq x y z
N MET A 1 -31.41 -56.99 6.69
CA MET A 1 -30.47 -57.34 7.78
C MET A 1 -29.22 -56.55 7.57
N LEU A 2 -29.14 -55.35 8.11
CA LEU A 2 -27.98 -54.49 8.17
C LEU A 2 -27.98 -53.87 9.55
N THR A 3 -27.34 -54.53 10.49
CA THR A 3 -27.18 -54.07 11.87
C THR A 3 -25.72 -54.27 12.27
N GLU A 4 -25.18 -53.33 13.04
CA GLU A 4 -23.99 -53.42 13.89
C GLU A 4 -22.65 -52.87 13.42
N SER A 5 -22.55 -52.03 12.40
CA SER A 5 -21.25 -51.43 12.10
C SER A 5 -21.11 -49.90 12.35
N ARG A 6 -22.19 -49.22 12.82
CA ARG A 6 -22.17 -47.77 13.04
C ARG A 6 -22.12 -47.30 14.50
N ARG A 7 -22.11 -48.22 15.46
CA ARG A 7 -22.10 -47.87 16.90
C ARG A 7 -20.77 -48.03 17.62
N ALA A 8 -19.75 -48.55 16.97
CA ALA A 8 -18.42 -48.77 17.57
C ALA A 8 -17.43 -47.63 17.36
N PHE A 9 -17.73 -46.63 16.48
CA PHE A 9 -16.79 -45.54 16.15
C PHE A 9 -16.90 -44.27 17.03
N LEU A 10 -17.83 -44.24 17.99
CA LEU A 10 -18.10 -43.06 18.81
C LEU A 10 -17.68 -43.15 20.28
N ARG A 11 -16.79 -44.06 20.64
CA ARG A 11 -16.37 -44.24 22.05
C ARG A 11 -14.86 -44.15 22.32
N GLN A 12 -14.06 -43.53 21.43
CA GLN A 12 -12.67 -43.22 21.77
C GLN A 12 -12.35 -41.75 21.40
N ALA A 13 -13.06 -40.82 22.01
CA ALA A 13 -12.61 -39.43 22.12
C ALA A 13 -11.92 -39.29 23.48
N GLY A 14 -10.66 -39.67 23.54
CA GLY A 14 -9.78 -39.40 24.67
C GLY A 14 -9.54 -37.90 24.77
N ALA A 15 -9.76 -37.31 25.92
CA ALA A 15 -9.53 -35.93 26.26
C ALA A 15 -8.03 -35.62 26.19
N LEU A 16 -7.62 -34.79 25.24
CA LEU A 16 -6.32 -34.10 25.25
C LEU A 16 -6.48 -32.82 26.09
N PRO A 17 -5.60 -32.54 27.05
CA PRO A 17 -5.64 -31.28 27.78
C PRO A 17 -5.17 -30.16 26.84
N ALA A 18 -6.05 -29.22 26.56
CA ALA A 18 -5.74 -27.98 25.87
C ALA A 18 -4.89 -27.09 26.80
N LEU A 19 -3.58 -27.11 26.62
CA LEU A 19 -2.70 -26.06 27.12
C LEU A 19 -2.84 -24.83 26.22
N LEU A 20 -3.86 -24.03 26.48
CA LEU A 20 -3.97 -22.66 25.98
C LEU A 20 -3.01 -21.79 26.78
N ALA A 21 -1.75 -21.71 26.34
CA ALA A 21 -0.86 -20.62 26.71
C ALA A 21 -1.42 -19.33 26.07
N GLY A 22 -2.21 -18.58 26.82
CA GLY A 22 -2.71 -17.28 26.43
C GLY A 22 -1.57 -16.28 26.32
N ALA A 23 -0.97 -16.14 25.12
CA ALA A 23 -0.20 -14.96 24.81
C ALA A 23 -1.17 -13.78 24.72
N SER A 24 -1.25 -12.99 25.79
CA SER A 24 -1.98 -11.74 25.83
C SER A 24 -1.29 -10.75 24.89
N VAL A 25 -1.75 -10.68 23.65
CA VAL A 25 -1.36 -9.60 22.73
C VAL A 25 -1.99 -8.33 23.30
N LYS A 26 -1.19 -7.51 23.96
CA LYS A 26 -1.62 -6.15 24.34
C LYS A 26 -2.06 -5.44 23.04
N PRO A 27 -3.29 -4.91 22.96
CA PRO A 27 -3.66 -4.07 21.84
C PRO A 27 -2.67 -2.90 21.81
N ALA A 28 -2.10 -2.64 20.63
CA ALA A 28 -1.29 -1.45 20.41
C ALA A 28 -2.13 -0.25 20.90
N ALA A 29 -1.57 0.56 21.81
CA ALA A 29 -2.24 1.74 22.32
C ALA A 29 -2.71 2.56 21.12
N ALA A 30 -4.02 2.81 21.03
CA ALA A 30 -4.58 3.70 20.04
C ALA A 30 -3.88 5.06 20.22
N GLN A 31 -3.02 5.42 19.28
CA GLN A 31 -2.37 6.72 19.27
C GLN A 31 -3.47 7.79 19.27
N GLN A 32 -3.50 8.62 20.29
CA GLN A 32 -4.43 9.74 20.34
C GLN A 32 -4.20 10.62 19.12
N VAL A 33 -5.24 10.78 18.30
CA VAL A 33 -5.21 11.61 17.09
C VAL A 33 -5.13 13.05 17.52
N ALA A 34 -4.07 13.76 17.15
CA ALA A 34 -3.98 15.20 17.39
C ALA A 34 -5.11 15.93 16.66
N PRO A 35 -5.72 16.98 17.25
CA PRO A 35 -6.71 17.79 16.55
C PRO A 35 -6.13 18.31 15.23
N GLY A 36 -6.86 18.09 14.11
CA GLY A 36 -6.42 18.48 12.78
C GLY A 36 -5.49 17.47 12.06
N SER A 37 -5.24 16.29 12.64
CA SER A 37 -4.49 15.22 11.97
C SER A 37 -5.32 14.59 10.85
N LEU A 38 -4.74 14.57 9.64
CA LEU A 38 -5.34 13.93 8.49
C LEU A 38 -5.08 12.41 8.49
N GLN A 39 -6.00 11.68 7.86
CA GLN A 39 -5.90 10.25 7.60
C GLN A 39 -5.51 10.04 6.13
N ILE A 40 -4.33 9.54 5.89
CA ILE A 40 -3.76 9.33 4.56
C ILE A 40 -3.75 7.84 4.25
N VAL A 41 -4.28 7.46 3.10
CA VAL A 41 -4.24 6.07 2.61
C VAL A 41 -3.48 6.04 1.29
N CYS A 42 -2.53 5.13 1.15
CA CYS A 42 -1.86 4.83 -0.11
C CYS A 42 -2.11 3.38 -0.48
N VAL A 43 -2.59 3.12 -1.69
CA VAL A 43 -2.85 1.76 -2.20
C VAL A 43 -1.84 1.46 -3.30
N GLY A 44 -1.01 0.44 -3.10
CA GLY A 44 -0.05 -0.08 -4.09
C GLY A 44 -0.32 -1.51 -4.49
N GLY A 45 0.26 -1.95 -5.60
CA GLY A 45 0.20 -3.34 -6.09
C GLY A 45 1.00 -4.27 -5.20
N HIS A 46 2.25 -3.92 -4.94
CA HIS A 46 3.23 -4.74 -4.21
C HIS A 46 3.91 -3.95 -3.07
N PRO A 47 4.55 -4.67 -2.12
CA PRO A 47 5.55 -4.07 -1.23
C PRO A 47 6.70 -3.49 -2.06
N ASP A 48 6.94 -2.20 -1.98
CA ASP A 48 7.87 -1.29 -2.65
C ASP A 48 7.22 -0.23 -3.54
N ASP A 49 6.07 -0.48 -4.17
CA ASP A 49 5.41 0.49 -5.05
C ASP A 49 5.02 1.80 -4.34
N PRO A 50 4.32 1.78 -3.17
CA PRO A 50 4.01 3.01 -2.45
C PRO A 50 5.25 3.79 -2.01
N GLU A 51 6.30 3.07 -1.64
CA GLU A 51 7.58 3.65 -1.26
C GLU A 51 8.27 4.31 -2.45
N SER A 52 8.17 3.69 -3.62
CA SER A 52 8.74 4.18 -4.87
C SER A 52 8.02 5.42 -5.39
N GLY A 53 6.71 5.32 -5.58
CA GLY A 53 5.92 6.36 -6.25
C GLY A 53 5.49 7.51 -5.34
N CYS A 54 5.36 7.26 -4.02
CA CYS A 54 4.71 8.18 -3.08
C CYS A 54 5.42 8.30 -1.71
N GLY A 55 6.52 7.58 -1.50
CA GLY A 55 7.18 7.44 -0.18
C GLY A 55 7.62 8.76 0.45
N GLY A 56 8.08 9.72 -0.34
CA GLY A 56 8.46 11.05 0.15
C GLY A 56 7.25 11.83 0.67
N THR A 57 6.16 11.84 -0.09
CA THR A 57 4.89 12.46 0.30
C THR A 57 4.33 11.83 1.57
N LEU A 58 4.34 10.49 1.67
CA LEU A 58 3.90 9.77 2.87
C LEU A 58 4.77 10.11 4.09
N ALA A 59 6.09 10.18 3.91
CA ALA A 59 7.01 10.59 4.97
C ALA A 59 6.79 12.04 5.40
N ALA A 60 6.47 12.95 4.48
CA ALA A 60 6.15 14.34 4.77
C ALA A 60 4.87 14.46 5.62
N TYR A 61 3.83 13.71 5.28
CA TYR A 61 2.61 13.63 6.08
C TYR A 61 2.88 13.11 7.49
N ALA A 62 3.60 11.98 7.59
CA ALA A 62 3.94 11.40 8.89
C ALA A 62 4.77 12.36 9.76
N ALA A 63 5.72 13.09 9.16
CA ALA A 63 6.54 14.09 9.87
C ALA A 63 5.71 15.27 10.44
N LYS A 64 4.56 15.58 9.81
CA LYS A 64 3.60 16.59 10.29
C LYS A 64 2.58 16.03 11.30
N GLY A 65 2.71 14.78 11.71
CA GLY A 65 1.81 14.13 12.69
C GLY A 65 0.52 13.59 12.11
N HIS A 66 0.40 13.49 10.79
CA HIS A 66 -0.72 12.83 10.11
C HIS A 66 -0.58 11.31 10.19
N ARG A 67 -1.70 10.59 10.10
CA ARG A 67 -1.70 9.12 10.12
C ARG A 67 -1.64 8.58 8.70
N VAL A 68 -0.67 7.71 8.45
CA VAL A 68 -0.44 7.12 7.13
C VAL A 68 -0.72 5.62 7.20
N THR A 69 -1.58 5.13 6.32
CA THR A 69 -1.84 3.70 6.10
C THR A 69 -1.45 3.35 4.68
N ILE A 70 -0.64 2.31 4.52
CA ILE A 70 -0.29 1.75 3.22
C ILE A 70 -1.01 0.42 3.04
N VAL A 71 -1.83 0.32 2.00
CA VAL A 71 -2.54 -0.90 1.61
C VAL A 71 -1.80 -1.51 0.43
N TYR A 72 -1.19 -2.66 0.62
CA TYR A 72 -0.60 -3.45 -0.45
C TYR A 72 -1.65 -4.44 -0.98
N LEU A 73 -1.91 -4.42 -2.30
CA LEU A 73 -2.88 -5.30 -2.94
C LEU A 73 -2.48 -6.77 -2.77
N THR A 74 -1.19 -7.06 -2.94
CA THR A 74 -0.56 -8.37 -2.79
C THR A 74 0.55 -8.32 -1.73
N ARG A 75 1.16 -9.44 -1.43
CA ARG A 75 2.39 -9.50 -0.62
C ARG A 75 3.64 -9.70 -1.48
N GLY A 76 3.52 -9.62 -2.80
CA GLY A 76 4.61 -9.83 -3.74
C GLY A 76 5.08 -11.28 -3.79
N GLU A 77 4.15 -12.22 -3.77
CA GLU A 77 4.38 -13.67 -3.65
C GLU A 77 5.26 -14.24 -4.75
N ARG A 78 5.27 -13.62 -5.94
CA ARG A 78 6.05 -14.07 -7.11
C ARG A 78 7.35 -13.29 -7.31
N GLY A 79 7.61 -12.28 -6.49
CA GLY A 79 8.72 -11.34 -6.66
C GLY A 79 10.10 -11.88 -6.28
N ILE A 80 10.25 -13.14 -5.78
CA ILE A 80 11.55 -13.71 -5.41
C ILE A 80 11.79 -15.03 -6.14
N PRO A 81 12.63 -15.05 -7.19
CA PRO A 81 12.93 -16.26 -7.94
C PRO A 81 13.43 -17.40 -7.04
N GLY A 82 12.92 -18.62 -7.28
CA GLY A 82 13.33 -19.82 -6.54
C GLY A 82 12.72 -19.98 -5.13
N LYS A 83 11.87 -19.04 -4.69
CA LYS A 83 11.10 -19.18 -3.46
C LYS A 83 9.68 -19.67 -3.74
N SER A 84 9.09 -20.38 -2.77
CA SER A 84 7.64 -20.63 -2.78
C SER A 84 6.89 -19.32 -2.55
N LEU A 85 5.59 -19.30 -2.91
CA LEU A 85 4.75 -18.11 -2.73
C LEU A 85 4.70 -17.67 -1.26
N ASP A 86 4.61 -18.62 -0.33
CA ASP A 86 4.55 -18.33 1.11
C ASP A 86 5.89 -17.81 1.65
N GLU A 87 7.02 -18.36 1.20
CA GLU A 87 8.35 -17.86 1.60
C GLU A 87 8.58 -16.44 1.07
N ALA A 88 8.27 -16.16 -0.19
CA ALA A 88 8.39 -14.84 -0.78
C ALA A 88 7.47 -13.84 -0.06
N ALA A 89 6.21 -14.21 0.17
CA ALA A 89 5.25 -13.40 0.93
C ALA A 89 5.75 -13.06 2.34
N ALA A 90 6.32 -14.03 3.05
CA ALA A 90 6.85 -13.80 4.39
C ALA A 90 8.01 -12.79 4.39
N ILE A 91 8.95 -12.94 3.46
CA ILE A 91 10.10 -12.04 3.30
C ILE A 91 9.60 -10.63 2.95
N ARG A 92 8.81 -10.48 1.89
CA ARG A 92 8.34 -9.18 1.41
C ARG A 92 7.41 -8.48 2.39
N THR A 93 6.60 -9.23 3.15
CA THR A 93 5.81 -8.69 4.26
C THR A 93 6.70 -8.09 5.36
N ALA A 94 7.78 -8.76 5.73
CA ALA A 94 8.72 -8.25 6.74
C ALA A 94 9.45 -6.99 6.24
N GLU A 95 9.82 -6.94 4.97
CA GLU A 95 10.42 -5.77 4.31
C GLU A 95 9.44 -4.58 4.26
N ALA A 96 8.18 -4.79 3.85
CA ALA A 96 7.13 -3.78 3.89
C ALA A 96 6.89 -3.21 5.28
N GLN A 97 6.85 -4.07 6.30
CA GLN A 97 6.75 -3.63 7.69
C GLN A 97 7.95 -2.79 8.14
N ALA A 98 9.16 -3.13 7.68
CA ALA A 98 10.36 -2.35 7.97
C ALA A 98 10.32 -0.99 7.25
N ALA A 99 9.94 -0.94 5.99
CA ALA A 99 9.78 0.28 5.20
C ALA A 99 8.70 1.20 5.81
N CYS A 100 7.54 0.65 6.16
CA CYS A 100 6.48 1.42 6.83
C CYS A 100 6.95 2.05 8.15
N ARG A 101 7.74 1.33 8.96
CA ARG A 101 8.31 1.92 10.20
C ARG A 101 9.21 3.12 9.90
N LEU A 102 10.01 3.08 8.85
CA LEU A 102 10.88 4.18 8.42
C LEU A 102 10.08 5.40 7.93
N LEU A 103 8.98 5.16 7.22
CA LEU A 103 8.07 6.22 6.75
C LEU A 103 7.17 6.78 7.86
N GLY A 104 6.97 6.05 8.96
CA GLY A 104 5.96 6.38 9.97
C GLY A 104 4.54 5.96 9.55
N ALA A 105 4.43 4.90 8.76
CA ALA A 105 3.18 4.36 8.22
C ALA A 105 2.78 3.03 8.85
N THR A 106 1.51 2.64 8.67
CA THR A 106 0.95 1.35 9.09
C THR A 106 0.65 0.50 7.86
N PRO A 107 1.23 -0.71 7.71
CA PRO A 107 0.94 -1.58 6.58
C PRO A 107 -0.36 -2.37 6.77
N VAL A 108 -1.11 -2.54 5.67
CA VAL A 108 -2.29 -3.40 5.53
C VAL A 108 -2.15 -4.20 4.25
N PHE A 109 -2.57 -5.47 4.25
CA PHE A 109 -2.50 -6.33 3.06
C PHE A 109 -3.92 -6.73 2.65
N ALA A 110 -4.26 -6.49 1.36
CA ALA A 110 -5.60 -6.74 0.82
C ALA A 110 -5.84 -8.21 0.47
N GLY A 111 -4.80 -9.05 0.48
CA GLY A 111 -4.91 -10.51 0.37
C GLY A 111 -5.16 -11.03 -1.04
N GLN A 112 -4.84 -10.26 -2.08
CA GLN A 112 -4.75 -10.80 -3.43
C GLN A 112 -3.34 -11.39 -3.67
N ILE A 113 -3.21 -12.23 -4.67
CA ILE A 113 -1.96 -12.92 -5.01
C ILE A 113 -1.28 -12.21 -6.17
N ASP A 114 0.00 -11.93 -6.02
CA ASP A 114 0.87 -11.33 -7.03
C ASP A 114 0.79 -12.10 -8.37
N GLY A 115 0.57 -11.36 -9.47
CA GLY A 115 0.40 -11.91 -10.81
C GLY A 115 -0.91 -12.71 -11.02
N ALA A 116 -1.85 -12.65 -10.06
CA ALA A 116 -3.17 -13.28 -10.15
C ALA A 116 -4.27 -12.39 -9.53
N THR A 117 -4.09 -11.09 -9.63
CA THR A 117 -5.05 -10.10 -9.11
C THR A 117 -6.31 -10.05 -9.95
N GLU A 118 -7.43 -9.77 -9.30
CA GLU A 118 -8.75 -9.72 -9.91
C GLU A 118 -9.41 -8.36 -9.71
N VAL A 119 -10.01 -7.82 -10.77
CA VAL A 119 -10.82 -6.61 -10.74
C VAL A 119 -12.29 -6.95 -10.90
N THR A 120 -12.92 -7.40 -9.82
CA THR A 120 -14.34 -7.77 -9.76
C THR A 120 -15.13 -6.82 -8.87
N PRO A 121 -16.48 -6.79 -8.95
CA PRO A 121 -17.29 -6.01 -8.02
C PRO A 121 -17.05 -6.38 -6.55
N ALA A 122 -16.84 -7.66 -6.25
CA ALA A 122 -16.55 -8.13 -4.88
C ALA A 122 -15.18 -7.61 -4.38
N ARG A 123 -14.15 -7.64 -5.23
CA ARG A 123 -12.82 -7.10 -4.90
C ARG A 123 -12.86 -5.57 -4.72
N ALA A 124 -13.63 -4.86 -5.54
CA ALA A 124 -13.83 -3.42 -5.39
C ALA A 124 -14.56 -3.07 -4.07
N ALA A 125 -15.55 -3.86 -3.67
CA ALA A 125 -16.22 -3.70 -2.37
C ALA A 125 -15.28 -3.98 -1.19
N ALA A 126 -14.43 -5.02 -1.30
CA ALA A 126 -13.40 -5.31 -0.29
C ALA A 126 -12.38 -4.16 -0.18
N MET A 127 -11.87 -3.65 -1.30
CA MET A 127 -10.97 -2.48 -1.33
C MET A 127 -11.64 -1.26 -0.69
N ARG A 128 -12.93 -1.02 -1.01
CA ARG A 128 -13.72 0.02 -0.39
C ARG A 128 -13.73 -0.11 1.14
N THR A 129 -13.96 -1.31 1.65
CA THR A 129 -13.98 -1.58 3.10
C THR A 129 -12.63 -1.29 3.74
N LEU A 130 -11.53 -1.67 3.10
CA LEU A 130 -10.16 -1.39 3.60
C LEU A 130 -9.88 0.11 3.66
N ILE A 131 -10.23 0.85 2.61
CA ILE A 131 -10.04 2.30 2.56
C ILE A 131 -10.91 3.00 3.61
N ASP A 132 -12.19 2.64 3.69
CA ASP A 132 -13.15 3.24 4.63
C ASP A 132 -12.79 2.99 6.10
N ALA A 133 -12.14 1.86 6.41
CA ALA A 133 -11.67 1.55 7.77
C ALA A 133 -10.68 2.59 8.30
N ALA A 134 -9.91 3.23 7.43
CA ALA A 134 -8.99 4.32 7.79
C ALA A 134 -9.67 5.69 7.83
N SER A 135 -10.93 5.82 7.38
CA SER A 135 -11.66 7.10 7.28
C SER A 135 -10.83 8.21 6.59
N PRO A 136 -10.38 8.00 5.35
CA PRO A 136 -9.36 8.82 4.72
C PRO A 136 -9.83 10.24 4.39
N ASP A 137 -8.93 11.19 4.58
CA ASP A 137 -9.04 12.57 4.06
C ASP A 137 -8.42 12.67 2.65
N VAL A 138 -7.40 11.85 2.38
CA VAL A 138 -6.66 11.79 1.11
C VAL A 138 -6.30 10.35 0.78
N VAL A 139 -6.45 9.96 -0.50
CA VAL A 139 -6.04 8.65 -0.96
C VAL A 139 -5.08 8.78 -2.15
N PHE A 140 -4.05 7.93 -2.15
CA PHE A 140 -3.09 7.77 -3.24
C PHE A 140 -3.19 6.37 -3.82
N THR A 141 -2.96 6.21 -5.13
CA THR A 141 -2.82 4.90 -5.78
C THR A 141 -2.04 5.05 -7.10
N HIS A 142 -1.76 3.93 -7.77
CA HIS A 142 -1.10 3.94 -9.06
C HIS A 142 -1.86 4.73 -10.13
N TRP A 143 -1.13 5.27 -11.09
CA TRP A 143 -1.64 5.65 -12.40
C TRP A 143 -2.21 4.40 -13.11
N PRO A 144 -3.40 4.49 -13.78
CA PRO A 144 -4.08 3.29 -14.28
C PRO A 144 -3.55 2.75 -15.61
N ILE A 145 -2.63 3.43 -16.28
CA ILE A 145 -2.02 2.97 -17.53
C ILE A 145 -0.59 2.55 -17.21
N ASP A 146 -0.40 1.25 -17.03
CA ASP A 146 0.85 0.67 -16.57
C ASP A 146 1.12 -0.65 -17.32
N THR A 147 2.37 -1.08 -17.37
CA THR A 147 2.74 -2.38 -17.97
C THR A 147 2.56 -3.54 -16.99
N HIS A 148 2.38 -3.26 -15.69
CA HIS A 148 2.18 -4.28 -14.67
C HIS A 148 0.68 -4.45 -14.33
N PRO A 149 0.08 -5.63 -14.59
CA PRO A 149 -1.36 -5.84 -14.36
C PRO A 149 -1.81 -5.58 -12.92
N ASP A 150 -0.96 -5.85 -11.93
CA ASP A 150 -1.29 -5.64 -10.51
C ASP A 150 -1.31 -4.15 -10.14
N HIS A 151 -0.50 -3.29 -10.81
CA HIS A 151 -0.59 -1.83 -10.65
C HIS A 151 -1.90 -1.31 -11.23
N GLU A 152 -2.29 -1.77 -12.42
CA GLU A 152 -3.59 -1.49 -13.00
C GLU A 152 -4.73 -1.95 -12.09
N ALA A 153 -4.64 -3.17 -11.56
CA ALA A 153 -5.64 -3.72 -10.64
C ALA A 153 -5.77 -2.88 -9.36
N ALA A 154 -4.66 -2.49 -8.73
CA ALA A 154 -4.66 -1.62 -7.54
C ALA A 154 -5.33 -0.28 -7.83
N SER A 155 -4.97 0.34 -8.97
CA SER A 155 -5.56 1.59 -9.43
C SER A 155 -7.06 1.46 -9.68
N LEU A 156 -7.48 0.50 -10.50
CA LEU A 156 -8.88 0.31 -10.87
C LEU A 156 -9.78 -0.04 -9.68
N LEU A 157 -9.31 -0.87 -8.77
CA LEU A 157 -10.04 -1.21 -7.54
C LEU A 157 -10.21 0.01 -6.64
N THR A 158 -9.17 0.84 -6.50
CA THR A 158 -9.22 2.08 -5.73
C THR A 158 -10.15 3.10 -6.36
N ILE A 159 -10.09 3.30 -7.69
CA ILE A 159 -11.01 4.19 -8.41
C ILE A 159 -12.46 3.72 -8.27
N ARG A 160 -12.75 2.42 -8.38
CA ARG A 160 -14.10 1.88 -8.17
C ARG A 160 -14.58 2.07 -6.74
N ALA A 161 -13.72 1.84 -5.76
CA ALA A 161 -14.02 2.11 -4.36
C ALA A 161 -14.33 3.58 -4.12
N TRP A 162 -13.55 4.50 -4.72
CA TRP A 162 -13.76 5.94 -4.65
C TRP A 162 -15.09 6.38 -5.29
N VAL A 163 -15.41 5.90 -6.50
CA VAL A 163 -16.69 6.21 -7.18
C VAL A 163 -17.88 5.71 -6.36
N SER A 164 -17.86 4.45 -5.91
CA SER A 164 -18.92 3.88 -5.08
C SER A 164 -19.03 4.56 -3.71
N GLY A 165 -17.94 5.23 -3.26
CA GLY A 165 -17.84 6.04 -2.06
C GLY A 165 -18.32 7.48 -2.20
N ASN A 166 -18.99 7.82 -3.30
CA ASN A 166 -19.44 9.18 -3.59
C ASN A 166 -18.29 10.21 -3.65
N ARG A 167 -17.06 9.76 -3.99
CA ARG A 167 -15.89 10.64 -4.17
C ARG A 167 -15.65 11.56 -2.98
N ARG A 168 -15.70 11.02 -1.75
CA ARG A 168 -15.65 11.82 -0.50
C ARG A 168 -14.32 12.51 -0.25
N PHE A 169 -13.24 11.98 -0.83
CA PHE A 169 -11.87 12.46 -0.70
C PHE A 169 -11.24 12.68 -2.07
N PRO A 170 -10.23 13.55 -2.21
CA PRO A 170 -9.43 13.62 -3.43
C PRO A 170 -8.59 12.35 -3.57
N LEU A 171 -8.46 11.87 -4.80
CA LEU A 171 -7.67 10.70 -5.16
C LEU A 171 -6.50 11.13 -6.04
N TYR A 172 -5.27 10.85 -5.58
CA TYR A 172 -4.03 11.19 -6.25
C TYR A 172 -3.42 9.93 -6.86
N LEU A 173 -3.08 10.00 -8.14
CA LEU A 173 -2.51 8.88 -8.88
C LEU A 173 -1.02 9.15 -9.07
N PHE A 174 -0.17 8.24 -8.61
CA PHE A 174 1.29 8.31 -8.70
C PHE A 174 1.84 7.44 -9.83
N GLU A 175 3.03 7.79 -10.28
CA GLU A 175 3.81 7.04 -11.27
C GLU A 175 4.84 6.13 -10.59
N VAL A 176 5.14 5.01 -11.23
CA VAL A 176 6.31 4.17 -10.92
C VAL A 176 7.08 3.91 -12.20
N GLU A 177 8.41 4.07 -12.17
CA GLU A 177 9.32 3.85 -13.32
C GLU A 177 8.74 4.39 -14.64
N THR A 178 8.36 5.68 -14.67
CA THR A 178 7.74 6.29 -15.86
C THR A 178 8.59 6.14 -17.11
N GLY A 179 7.92 5.75 -18.19
CA GLY A 179 8.55 5.41 -19.47
C GLY A 179 8.96 3.94 -19.58
N ASN A 180 8.98 3.21 -18.46
CA ASN A 180 9.21 1.76 -18.40
C ASN A 180 7.94 1.03 -17.95
N GLN A 181 7.36 1.43 -16.81
CA GLN A 181 6.12 0.87 -16.27
C GLN A 181 4.94 1.81 -16.48
N SER A 182 4.88 2.96 -15.79
CA SER A 182 3.80 3.92 -16.00
C SER A 182 3.91 4.60 -17.36
N LEU A 183 2.85 4.53 -18.17
CA LEU A 183 2.80 5.02 -19.53
C LEU A 183 1.88 6.25 -19.64
N GLY A 184 2.33 7.28 -20.37
CA GLY A 184 1.52 8.46 -20.65
C GLY A 184 1.12 9.28 -19.41
N PHE A 185 1.88 9.17 -18.32
CA PHE A 185 1.63 9.91 -17.09
C PHE A 185 1.79 11.41 -17.30
N SER A 186 0.78 12.18 -16.90
CA SER A 186 0.78 13.64 -17.01
C SER A 186 0.33 14.25 -15.68
N PRO A 187 1.28 14.65 -14.82
CA PRO A 187 0.96 15.16 -13.49
C PRO A 187 0.36 16.57 -13.54
N ALA A 188 -0.44 16.89 -12.53
CA ALA A 188 -1.01 18.21 -12.29
C ALA A 188 -0.57 18.81 -10.96
N GLU A 189 -0.14 17.97 -10.00
CA GLU A 189 0.29 18.37 -8.67
C GLU A 189 1.69 17.84 -8.37
N TYR A 190 2.45 18.61 -7.58
CA TYR A 190 3.81 18.27 -7.19
C TYR A 190 3.99 18.49 -5.69
N VAL A 191 4.68 17.57 -5.03
CA VAL A 191 5.05 17.67 -3.63
C VAL A 191 6.57 17.76 -3.51
N ASP A 192 7.06 18.81 -2.86
CA ASP A 192 8.47 18.92 -2.51
C ASP A 192 8.83 17.88 -1.43
N VAL A 193 9.64 16.91 -1.80
CA VAL A 193 10.11 15.85 -0.92
C VAL A 193 11.58 16.01 -0.52
N THR A 194 12.19 17.14 -0.84
CA THR A 194 13.62 17.40 -0.60
C THR A 194 14.01 17.11 0.85
N ALA A 195 13.23 17.58 1.82
CA ALA A 195 13.53 17.43 3.25
C ALA A 195 13.35 15.99 3.80
N VAL A 196 12.60 15.15 3.09
CA VAL A 196 12.26 13.78 3.51
C VAL A 196 12.82 12.70 2.58
N ARG A 197 13.57 13.11 1.56
CA ARG A 197 14.13 12.23 0.54
C ARG A 197 14.92 11.06 1.12
N GLU A 198 15.73 11.30 2.15
CA GLU A 198 16.51 10.25 2.81
C GLU A 198 15.64 9.23 3.54
N LYS A 199 14.45 9.62 4.03
CA LYS A 199 13.50 8.67 4.61
C LYS A 199 12.88 7.77 3.54
N LYS A 200 12.46 8.33 2.41
CA LYS A 200 11.98 7.57 1.26
C LYS A 200 13.02 6.57 0.78
N LYS A 201 14.23 7.03 0.57
CA LYS A 201 15.38 6.21 0.17
C LYS A 201 15.62 5.04 1.14
N ALA A 202 15.67 5.33 2.45
CA ALA A 202 15.83 4.30 3.46
C ALA A 202 14.69 3.27 3.47
N ALA A 203 13.45 3.71 3.25
CA ALA A 203 12.29 2.84 3.15
C ALA A 203 12.39 1.92 1.92
N LEU A 204 12.75 2.46 0.76
CA LEU A 204 12.92 1.65 -0.45
C LEU A 204 14.10 0.65 -0.31
N PHE A 205 15.19 1.05 0.34
CA PHE A 205 16.33 0.17 0.64
C PHE A 205 16.00 -0.97 1.61
N ALA A 206 14.89 -0.88 2.36
CA ALA A 206 14.41 -1.97 3.20
C ALA A 206 13.87 -3.15 2.39
N HIS A 207 13.50 -2.94 1.12
CA HIS A 207 13.07 -3.98 0.17
C HIS A 207 14.28 -4.68 -0.47
N LYS A 208 15.06 -5.36 0.36
CA LYS A 208 16.33 -6.00 -0.04
C LYS A 208 16.13 -7.10 -1.08
N SER A 209 15.03 -7.86 -0.97
CA SER A 209 14.71 -8.94 -1.89
C SER A 209 14.44 -8.46 -3.31
N GLN A 210 14.14 -7.15 -3.48
CA GLN A 210 13.88 -6.50 -4.75
C GLN A 210 15.05 -5.62 -5.23
N ASP A 211 16.16 -5.61 -4.51
CA ASP A 211 17.29 -4.70 -4.78
C ASP A 211 16.83 -3.22 -4.77
N GLY A 212 16.14 -2.83 -3.70
CA GLY A 212 15.55 -1.50 -3.56
C GLY A 212 16.54 -0.35 -3.70
N GLU A 213 17.84 -0.58 -3.42
CA GLU A 213 18.89 0.40 -3.67
C GLU A 213 19.08 0.66 -5.16
N ARG A 214 19.14 -0.39 -5.98
CA ARG A 214 19.26 -0.28 -7.43
C ARG A 214 18.01 0.37 -8.04
N ILE A 215 16.82 -0.08 -7.63
CA ILE A 215 15.54 0.50 -8.07
C ILE A 215 15.52 2.01 -7.80
N TYR A 216 15.92 2.44 -6.60
CA TYR A 216 15.98 3.86 -6.28
C TYR A 216 16.95 4.60 -7.20
N ARG A 217 18.20 4.16 -7.29
CA ARG A 217 19.25 4.86 -8.02
C ARG A 217 19.00 4.94 -9.54
N GLU A 218 18.52 3.85 -10.12
CA GLU A 218 18.34 3.76 -11.57
C GLU A 218 17.04 4.43 -12.04
N HIS A 219 15.99 4.42 -11.21
CA HIS A 219 14.67 4.90 -11.62
C HIS A 219 14.16 6.07 -10.78
N HIS A 220 14.00 5.90 -9.46
CA HIS A 220 13.26 6.89 -8.66
C HIS A 220 14.07 8.15 -8.32
N GLU A 221 15.36 8.06 -8.13
CA GLU A 221 16.21 9.23 -7.95
C GLU A 221 16.21 10.13 -9.19
N VAL A 222 16.26 9.53 -10.38
CA VAL A 222 16.16 10.23 -11.65
C VAL A 222 14.82 10.92 -11.80
N MET A 223 13.73 10.21 -11.48
CA MET A 223 12.37 10.74 -11.54
C MET A 223 12.16 11.90 -10.56
N GLU A 224 12.54 11.75 -9.30
CA GLU A 224 12.44 12.80 -8.30
C GLU A 224 13.21 14.08 -8.69
N ASN A 225 14.39 13.94 -9.25
CA ASN A 225 15.19 15.06 -9.75
C ASN A 225 14.50 15.73 -10.94
N PHE A 226 13.92 14.96 -11.86
CA PHE A 226 13.17 15.49 -13.00
C PHE A 226 11.92 16.24 -12.55
N ARG A 227 11.10 15.64 -11.67
CA ARG A 227 9.90 16.28 -11.10
C ARG A 227 10.27 17.50 -10.24
N GLY A 228 11.40 17.43 -9.55
CA GLY A 228 11.95 18.59 -8.83
C GLY A 228 12.26 19.76 -9.75
N ARG A 229 12.80 19.52 -10.95
CA ARG A 229 13.03 20.59 -11.95
C ARG A 229 11.70 21.21 -12.43
N GLU A 230 10.66 20.40 -12.67
CA GLU A 230 9.32 20.90 -13.03
C GLU A 230 8.72 21.75 -11.91
N ALA A 231 8.86 21.29 -10.64
CA ALA A 231 8.35 21.98 -9.45
C ALA A 231 9.27 23.13 -8.94
N ARG A 232 10.47 23.30 -9.48
CA ARG A 232 11.52 24.26 -9.05
C ARG A 232 12.04 24.03 -7.63
N VAL A 233 12.17 22.75 -7.26
CA VAL A 233 12.75 22.27 -6.01
C VAL A 233 13.82 21.20 -6.29
N THR A 234 14.53 20.72 -5.28
CA THR A 234 15.60 19.72 -5.48
C THR A 234 15.05 18.37 -5.85
N ALA A 235 13.98 17.91 -5.15
CA ALA A 235 13.32 16.63 -5.41
C ALA A 235 11.83 16.79 -5.19
N ALA A 236 11.02 16.22 -6.11
CA ALA A 236 9.57 16.21 -6.00
C ALA A 236 8.99 14.86 -6.39
N GLU A 237 7.83 14.55 -5.83
CA GLU A 237 6.90 13.54 -6.34
C GLU A 237 5.75 14.23 -7.06
N ALA A 238 5.19 13.57 -8.07
CA ALA A 238 4.18 14.16 -8.93
C ALA A 238 2.92 13.29 -9.01
N PHE A 239 1.77 13.94 -9.14
CA PHE A 239 0.48 13.28 -9.06
C PHE A 239 -0.48 13.80 -10.12
N PHE A 240 -1.28 12.87 -10.67
CA PHE A 240 -2.52 13.23 -11.35
C PHE A 240 -3.66 13.25 -10.33
N VAL A 241 -4.59 14.21 -10.43
CA VAL A 241 -5.60 14.42 -9.40
C VAL A 241 -7.00 14.11 -9.93
N LEU A 242 -7.72 13.24 -9.26
CA LEU A 242 -9.16 13.07 -9.39
C LEU A 242 -9.83 13.80 -8.21
N PRO A 243 -10.54 14.92 -8.49
CA PRO A 243 -11.08 15.77 -7.43
C PRO A 243 -12.21 15.06 -6.67
N SER A 244 -12.35 15.36 -5.38
CA SER A 244 -13.51 14.94 -4.60
C SER A 244 -14.80 15.56 -5.16
N ALA A 245 -15.96 15.09 -4.67
CA ALA A 245 -17.25 15.68 -5.04
C ALA A 245 -17.38 17.17 -4.65
N GLY A 246 -16.56 17.64 -3.69
CA GLY A 246 -16.47 19.04 -3.28
C GLY A 246 -15.52 19.91 -4.12
N GLY A 247 -14.86 19.32 -5.13
CA GLY A 247 -13.91 20.01 -6.02
C GLY A 247 -12.45 19.60 -5.80
N ALA A 248 -11.56 20.15 -6.65
CA ALA A 248 -10.12 20.00 -6.52
C ALA A 248 -9.58 21.08 -5.56
N GLY A 249 -9.05 20.67 -4.43
CA GLY A 249 -8.19 21.48 -3.58
C GLY A 249 -6.71 21.19 -3.85
N LYS A 250 -5.82 22.08 -3.37
CA LYS A 250 -4.40 21.71 -3.23
C LYS A 250 -4.29 20.44 -2.37
N LEU A 251 -3.20 19.72 -2.52
CA LEU A 251 -2.93 18.54 -1.70
C LEU A 251 -3.04 18.94 -0.22
N PRO A 252 -4.02 18.40 0.55
CA PRO A 252 -4.25 18.85 1.92
C PRO A 252 -3.02 18.60 2.79
N GLY A 253 -2.62 19.58 3.60
CA GLY A 253 -1.55 19.42 4.58
C GLY A 253 -0.11 19.46 4.03
N THR A 254 0.10 19.78 2.77
CA THR A 254 1.44 19.98 2.18
C THR A 254 1.88 21.42 2.15
#